data_84833d5df605d5fe18640716aabe4fdc
#
_entry.id   84833d5df605d5fe18640716aabe4fdc
#
_cell.length_a   1.000
_cell.length_b   1.000
_cell.length_c   1.000
_cell.angle_alpha   90.00
_cell.angle_beta   90.00
_cell.angle_gamma   90.00
#
_symmetry.space_group_name_H-M   'P 1'
#
loop_
_entity.id
_entity.type
_entity.pdbx_description
1 polymer ?
#
loop_
_entity_poly.entity_id
_entity_poly.type
_entity_poly.pdbx_seq_one_letter_code
_entity_poly.pdbx_strand_id
1 'polypeptide(L)'
;MKIKPHETIDTFFNGKLRIIQPRQGYRFSVDALLLAEFVSIKSEDFVVDLGAGCGIISLFLAVEREVSFVVGLELQEELTSQAKRNIMLNELEKKIAVIQGDLRHLPMAPGFANVVVCNPPYRQGKSGRINPDLSKAIARHEIAVSLNDTLDAGKALLRPGGRLALIYPANRLTEVFAKMRTHELEPKRLQIIFPDSASHAKLAMIEGRLQGKSGLKILPPIFGQGRFSVM
;
A
#
# COMPACT_ATOMS: atom_id res chain seq x y z
N MET A 1 22.07 -1.66 14.77
CA MET A 1 21.50 -0.84 13.67
C MET A 1 21.75 0.63 13.97
N LYS A 2 22.28 1.44 13.03
CA LYS A 2 22.51 2.89 13.23
C LYS A 2 21.33 3.69 12.68
N ILE A 3 20.81 4.63 13.48
CA ILE A 3 19.84 5.65 13.05
C ILE A 3 20.64 6.82 12.50
N LYS A 4 20.26 7.33 11.32
CA LYS A 4 20.94 8.47 10.70
C LYS A 4 20.56 9.77 11.43
N PRO A 5 21.41 10.81 11.45
CA PRO A 5 21.16 12.06 12.20
C PRO A 5 19.83 12.77 11.80
N HIS A 6 19.40 12.59 10.56
CA HIS A 6 18.17 13.19 10.02
C HIS A 6 16.92 12.29 10.17
N GLU A 7 17.01 11.17 10.89
CA GLU A 7 15.92 10.23 11.14
C GLU A 7 15.36 10.33 12.56
N THR A 8 14.13 9.87 12.74
CA THR A 8 13.46 9.63 14.02
C THR A 8 12.99 8.20 14.10
N ILE A 9 12.77 7.69 15.31
CA ILE A 9 11.95 6.50 15.54
C ILE A 9 10.61 6.98 16.08
N ASP A 10 9.56 6.64 15.38
CA ASP A 10 8.19 6.87 15.85
C ASP A 10 7.60 5.54 16.30
N THR A 11 6.73 5.62 17.30
CA THR A 11 6.12 4.45 17.92
C THR A 11 4.60 4.49 17.72
N PHE A 12 4.05 3.38 17.27
CA PHE A 12 2.64 3.22 16.95
C PHE A 12 2.02 2.03 17.68
N PHE A 13 0.68 1.98 17.74
CA PHE A 13 -0.10 0.87 18.29
C PHE A 13 0.32 0.49 19.72
N ASN A 14 0.35 1.50 20.62
CA ASN A 14 0.74 1.33 22.02
C ASN A 14 2.11 0.64 22.20
N GLY A 15 3.07 1.03 21.38
CA GLY A 15 4.44 0.53 21.46
C GLY A 15 4.74 -0.74 20.67
N LYS A 16 3.75 -1.36 20.05
CA LYS A 16 3.92 -2.60 19.31
C LYS A 16 4.71 -2.46 18.00
N LEU A 17 4.73 -1.25 17.41
CA LEU A 17 5.38 -1.00 16.14
C LEU A 17 6.26 0.25 16.23
N ARG A 18 7.54 0.12 15.86
CA ARG A 18 8.52 1.21 15.79
C ARG A 18 8.95 1.43 14.35
N ILE A 19 8.97 2.68 13.90
CA ILE A 19 9.30 3.02 12.51
C ILE A 19 10.33 4.11 12.45
N ILE A 20 11.42 3.84 11.73
CA ILE A 20 12.41 4.84 11.35
C ILE A 20 11.83 5.66 10.21
N GLN A 21 11.80 6.97 10.36
CA GLN A 21 11.37 7.91 9.34
C GLN A 21 12.28 9.13 9.29
N PRO A 22 12.36 9.84 8.15
CA PRO A 22 13.08 11.11 8.11
C PRO A 22 12.36 12.15 8.98
N ARG A 23 13.13 13.05 9.62
CA ARG A 23 12.61 14.21 10.37
C ARG A 23 11.89 15.19 9.44
N GLN A 24 12.41 15.33 8.23
CA GLN A 24 11.89 16.18 7.16
C GLN A 24 11.86 15.38 5.86
N GLY A 25 10.83 15.58 5.03
CA GLY A 25 10.67 14.87 3.76
C GLY A 25 9.53 13.88 3.76
N TYR A 26 9.66 12.80 2.99
CA TYR A 26 8.59 11.81 2.83
C TYR A 26 8.46 10.95 4.09
N ARG A 27 7.28 10.98 4.68
CA ARG A 27 6.82 10.08 5.75
C ARG A 27 5.63 9.31 5.24
N PHE A 28 5.39 8.11 5.73
CA PHE A 28 4.21 7.35 5.32
C PHE A 28 2.92 8.12 5.65
N SER A 29 1.89 7.94 4.84
CA SER A 29 0.57 8.52 5.06
C SER A 29 -0.32 7.57 5.84
N VAL A 30 -1.31 8.12 6.55
CA VAL A 30 -2.37 7.35 7.20
C VAL A 30 -3.14 6.48 6.20
N ASP A 31 -3.17 6.87 4.93
CA ASP A 31 -3.80 6.10 3.85
C ASP A 31 -3.24 4.67 3.77
N ALA A 32 -1.93 4.49 4.00
CA ALA A 32 -1.29 3.18 4.02
C ALA A 32 -1.81 2.29 5.16
N LEU A 33 -2.02 2.88 6.34
CA LEU A 33 -2.58 2.16 7.49
C LEU A 33 -4.05 1.83 7.29
N LEU A 34 -4.84 2.75 6.73
CA LEU A 34 -6.24 2.51 6.38
C LEU A 34 -6.37 1.36 5.38
N LEU A 35 -5.49 1.31 4.36
CA LEU A 35 -5.46 0.22 3.40
C LEU A 35 -5.07 -1.12 4.06
N ALA A 36 -4.05 -1.11 4.93
CA ALA A 36 -3.61 -2.30 5.66
C ALA A 36 -4.69 -2.83 6.61
N GLU A 37 -5.54 -1.96 7.15
CA GLU A 37 -6.70 -2.36 7.93
C GLU A 37 -7.85 -2.88 7.07
N PHE A 38 -8.08 -2.25 5.92
CA PHE A 38 -9.16 -2.60 5.01
C PHE A 38 -8.97 -3.97 4.36
N VAL A 39 -7.73 -4.32 3.97
CA VAL A 39 -7.46 -5.54 3.23
C VAL A 39 -7.92 -6.78 3.98
N SER A 40 -8.59 -7.70 3.27
CA SER A 40 -9.02 -8.99 3.85
C SER A 40 -7.83 -9.92 3.98
N ILE A 41 -7.47 -10.29 5.20
CA ILE A 41 -6.34 -11.17 5.52
C ILE A 41 -6.82 -12.42 6.24
N LYS A 42 -6.19 -13.54 5.93
CA LYS A 42 -6.25 -14.80 6.67
C LYS A 42 -4.86 -15.15 7.22
N SER A 43 -4.79 -15.90 8.31
CA SER A 43 -3.51 -16.23 8.99
C SER A 43 -2.48 -16.91 8.08
N GLU A 44 -2.93 -17.65 7.07
CA GLU A 44 -2.04 -18.39 6.14
C GLU A 44 -1.73 -17.61 4.86
N ASP A 45 -2.20 -16.36 4.74
CA ASP A 45 -2.01 -15.60 3.51
C ASP A 45 -0.53 -15.22 3.35
N PHE A 46 -0.04 -15.46 2.14
CA PHE A 46 1.19 -14.90 1.63
C PHE A 46 0.86 -13.59 0.90
N VAL A 47 1.43 -12.50 1.38
CA VAL A 47 1.10 -11.14 0.93
C VAL A 47 2.24 -10.53 0.13
N VAL A 48 1.95 -9.83 -0.96
CA VAL A 48 2.90 -8.95 -1.65
C VAL A 48 2.44 -7.50 -1.51
N ASP A 49 3.35 -6.65 -1.03
CA ASP A 49 3.17 -5.20 -0.87
C ASP A 49 3.90 -4.49 -2.01
N LEU A 50 3.16 -4.02 -3.03
CA LEU A 50 3.71 -3.34 -4.21
C LEU A 50 3.92 -1.86 -3.93
N GLY A 51 5.15 -1.39 -4.07
CA GLY A 51 5.56 -0.05 -3.69
C GLY A 51 5.63 0.09 -2.17
N ALA A 52 6.32 -0.84 -1.51
CA ALA A 52 6.31 -0.98 -0.05
C ALA A 52 6.81 0.25 0.71
N GLY A 53 7.56 1.15 0.06
CA GLY A 53 8.10 2.34 0.68
C GLY A 53 9.00 2.00 1.88
N CYS A 54 8.73 2.61 3.04
CA CYS A 54 9.43 2.29 4.29
C CYS A 54 8.95 0.98 4.96
N GLY A 55 8.04 0.23 4.32
CA GLY A 55 7.52 -1.05 4.79
C GLY A 55 6.33 -0.97 5.74
N ILE A 56 5.64 0.17 5.84
CA ILE A 56 4.59 0.39 6.85
C ILE A 56 3.41 -0.58 6.72
N ILE A 57 2.93 -0.86 5.49
CA ILE A 57 1.84 -1.83 5.26
C ILE A 57 2.31 -3.23 5.65
N SER A 58 3.47 -3.64 5.16
CA SER A 58 4.08 -4.94 5.47
C SER A 58 4.22 -5.17 6.97
N LEU A 59 4.73 -4.17 7.70
CA LEU A 59 4.92 -4.21 9.16
C LEU A 59 3.58 -4.29 9.89
N PHE A 60 2.60 -3.46 9.52
CA PHE A 60 1.27 -3.49 10.11
C PHE A 60 0.62 -4.87 9.95
N LEU A 61 0.67 -5.44 8.74
CA LEU A 61 0.10 -6.76 8.46
C LEU A 61 0.76 -7.87 9.29
N ALA A 62 2.08 -7.83 9.45
CA ALA A 62 2.81 -8.84 10.22
C ALA A 62 2.56 -8.76 11.74
N VAL A 63 2.28 -7.55 12.27
CA VAL A 63 2.06 -7.33 13.71
C VAL A 63 0.60 -7.47 14.10
N GLU A 64 -0.32 -6.89 13.31
CA GLU A 64 -1.73 -6.75 13.71
C GLU A 64 -2.66 -7.77 13.02
N ARG A 65 -2.22 -8.47 11.96
CA ARG A 65 -3.10 -9.31 11.13
C ARG A 65 -2.65 -10.76 11.01
N GLU A 66 -1.60 -11.17 11.71
CA GLU A 66 -1.12 -12.56 11.79
C GLU A 66 -0.91 -13.24 10.41
N VAL A 67 -0.44 -12.50 9.42
CA VAL A 67 -0.13 -13.06 8.09
C VAL A 67 0.98 -14.12 8.18
N SER A 68 1.00 -15.07 7.25
CA SER A 68 2.06 -16.06 7.15
C SER A 68 3.40 -15.41 6.77
N PHE A 69 3.40 -14.65 5.69
CA PHE A 69 4.61 -13.95 5.19
C PHE A 69 4.24 -12.76 4.33
N VAL A 70 5.06 -11.71 4.35
CA VAL A 70 4.93 -10.53 3.50
C VAL A 70 6.20 -10.32 2.69
N VAL A 71 6.06 -10.09 1.38
CA VAL A 71 7.14 -9.60 0.53
C VAL A 71 6.83 -8.18 0.07
N GLY A 72 7.63 -7.21 0.51
CA GLY A 72 7.60 -5.86 -0.04
C GLY A 72 8.44 -5.75 -1.31
N LEU A 73 7.88 -5.15 -2.36
CA LEU A 73 8.61 -4.76 -3.56
C LEU A 73 8.70 -3.24 -3.61
N GLU A 74 9.91 -2.69 -3.65
CA GLU A 74 10.15 -1.25 -3.67
C GLU A 74 11.21 -0.90 -4.70
N LEU A 75 10.94 0.13 -5.53
CA LEU A 75 11.84 0.57 -6.59
C LEU A 75 13.06 1.31 -6.04
N GLN A 76 12.86 2.15 -5.03
CA GLN A 76 13.85 3.07 -4.51
C GLN A 76 14.77 2.36 -3.52
N GLU A 77 16.08 2.39 -3.78
CA GLU A 77 17.10 1.78 -2.91
C GLU A 77 17.06 2.34 -1.48
N GLU A 78 16.89 3.65 -1.34
CA GLU A 78 16.83 4.30 -0.02
C GLU A 78 15.64 3.81 0.81
N LEU A 79 14.45 3.71 0.20
CA LEU A 79 13.25 3.21 0.87
C LEU A 79 13.35 1.71 1.15
N THR A 80 13.90 0.92 0.22
CA THR A 80 14.19 -0.50 0.44
C THR A 80 15.13 -0.69 1.64
N SER A 81 16.20 0.09 1.71
CA SER A 81 17.13 0.07 2.84
C SER A 81 16.45 0.49 4.16
N GLN A 82 15.58 1.50 4.12
CA GLN A 82 14.81 1.94 5.28
C GLN A 82 13.82 0.86 5.73
N ALA A 83 13.09 0.22 4.81
CA ALA A 83 12.18 -0.88 5.11
C ALA A 83 12.91 -2.06 5.77
N LYS A 84 14.07 -2.47 5.25
CA LYS A 84 14.90 -3.50 5.87
C LYS A 84 15.29 -3.16 7.30
N ARG A 85 15.69 -1.90 7.58
CA ARG A 85 16.01 -1.46 8.95
C ARG A 85 14.75 -1.43 9.84
N ASN A 86 13.60 -1.08 9.31
CA ASN A 86 12.34 -1.12 10.04
C ASN A 86 11.93 -2.56 10.40
N ILE A 87 12.13 -3.51 9.51
CA ILE A 87 11.90 -4.93 9.77
C ILE A 87 12.80 -5.42 10.89
N MET A 88 14.11 -5.13 10.83
CA MET A 88 15.07 -5.50 11.88
C MET A 88 14.75 -4.83 13.22
N LEU A 89 14.32 -3.54 13.21
CA LEU A 89 13.94 -2.81 14.42
C LEU A 89 12.79 -3.46 15.19
N ASN A 90 11.92 -4.17 14.47
CA ASN A 90 10.75 -4.86 15.02
C ASN A 90 10.91 -6.39 15.12
N GLU A 91 12.11 -6.92 14.80
CA GLU A 91 12.42 -8.36 14.89
C GLU A 91 11.51 -9.22 13.99
N LEU A 92 11.18 -8.71 12.80
CA LEU A 92 10.21 -9.32 11.88
C LEU A 92 10.85 -9.98 10.63
N GLU A 93 12.19 -10.24 10.65
CA GLU A 93 12.93 -10.81 9.52
C GLU A 93 12.43 -12.21 9.12
N LYS A 94 11.81 -12.92 10.02
CA LYS A 94 11.20 -14.24 9.76
C LYS A 94 9.80 -14.15 9.11
N LYS A 95 9.18 -12.95 9.12
CA LYS A 95 7.82 -12.72 8.60
C LYS A 95 7.78 -11.78 7.41
N ILE A 96 8.82 -10.97 7.20
CA ILE A 96 8.84 -9.96 6.15
C ILE A 96 10.18 -9.98 5.42
N ALA A 97 10.13 -10.00 4.09
CA ALA A 97 11.26 -9.70 3.22
C ALA A 97 10.98 -8.45 2.39
N VAL A 98 12.01 -7.69 2.02
CA VAL A 98 11.89 -6.58 1.06
C VAL A 98 12.90 -6.76 -0.05
N ILE A 99 12.41 -6.68 -1.28
CA ILE A 99 13.15 -6.82 -2.53
C ILE A 99 13.18 -5.46 -3.22
N GLN A 100 14.35 -5.02 -3.66
CA GLN A 100 14.45 -3.88 -4.55
C GLN A 100 14.10 -4.32 -5.97
N GLY A 101 13.16 -3.64 -6.62
CA GLY A 101 12.76 -3.99 -7.98
C GLY A 101 11.63 -3.12 -8.51
N ASP A 102 11.44 -3.22 -9.82
CA ASP A 102 10.38 -2.53 -10.55
C ASP A 102 9.19 -3.47 -10.73
N LEU A 103 8.00 -3.03 -10.32
CA LEU A 103 6.78 -3.84 -10.46
C LEU A 103 6.40 -4.11 -11.93
N ARG A 104 6.93 -3.32 -12.88
CA ARG A 104 6.77 -3.57 -14.32
C ARG A 104 7.65 -4.73 -14.83
N HIS A 105 8.66 -5.13 -14.03
CA HIS A 105 9.59 -6.22 -14.32
C HIS A 105 9.78 -7.06 -13.05
N LEU A 106 8.73 -7.80 -12.67
CA LEU A 106 8.67 -8.51 -11.40
C LEU A 106 9.88 -9.43 -11.18
N PRO A 107 10.64 -9.24 -10.08
CA PRO A 107 11.80 -10.09 -9.76
C PRO A 107 11.39 -11.35 -8.98
N MET A 108 10.16 -11.81 -9.12
CA MET A 108 9.60 -12.94 -8.38
C MET A 108 8.68 -13.77 -9.27
N ALA A 109 8.47 -15.04 -8.91
CA ALA A 109 7.63 -15.96 -9.67
C ALA A 109 6.16 -15.51 -9.70
N PRO A 110 5.40 -15.80 -10.76
CA PRO A 110 3.98 -15.49 -10.83
C PRO A 110 3.13 -16.48 -10.01
N GLY A 111 1.90 -16.09 -9.69
CA GLY A 111 0.84 -17.00 -9.23
C GLY A 111 0.98 -17.58 -7.83
N PHE A 112 1.81 -16.99 -6.94
CA PHE A 112 2.02 -17.53 -5.59
C PHE A 112 1.29 -16.75 -4.48
N ALA A 113 0.97 -15.46 -4.71
CA ALA A 113 0.43 -14.61 -3.68
C ALA A 113 -1.07 -14.88 -3.43
N ASN A 114 -1.45 -14.92 -2.17
CA ASN A 114 -2.85 -14.94 -1.76
C ASN A 114 -3.47 -13.53 -1.86
N VAL A 115 -2.66 -12.53 -1.50
CA VAL A 115 -3.05 -11.12 -1.45
C VAL A 115 -1.94 -10.27 -2.05
N VAL A 116 -2.32 -9.31 -2.87
CA VAL A 116 -1.48 -8.20 -3.28
C VAL A 116 -2.09 -6.92 -2.71
N VAL A 117 -1.28 -6.09 -2.08
CA VAL A 117 -1.69 -4.78 -1.59
C VAL A 117 -0.85 -3.71 -2.27
N CYS A 118 -1.45 -2.57 -2.62
CA CYS A 118 -0.75 -1.46 -3.23
C CYS A 118 -1.35 -0.12 -2.80
N ASN A 119 -0.50 0.76 -2.28
CA ASN A 119 -0.80 2.18 -2.10
C ASN A 119 0.02 2.97 -3.13
N PRO A 120 -0.42 3.02 -4.39
CA PRO A 120 0.38 3.61 -5.46
C PRO A 120 0.46 5.12 -5.32
N PRO A 121 1.52 5.77 -5.83
CA PRO A 121 1.56 7.21 -5.96
C PRO A 121 0.51 7.66 -6.99
N TYR A 122 -0.61 8.25 -6.55
CA TYR A 122 -1.75 8.64 -7.39
C TYR A 122 -1.84 10.14 -7.70
N ARG A 123 -0.80 10.93 -7.41
CA ARG A 123 -0.79 12.36 -7.69
C ARG A 123 -0.49 12.61 -9.16
N GLN A 124 -1.49 13.12 -9.87
CA GLN A 124 -1.25 13.72 -11.20
C GLN A 124 -0.48 15.04 -11.02
N GLY A 125 0.60 15.20 -11.79
CA GLY A 125 1.57 16.30 -11.69
C GLY A 125 1.05 17.69 -12.03
N LYS A 126 -0.07 18.17 -11.46
CA LYS A 126 -0.55 19.56 -11.66
C LYS A 126 -1.39 20.16 -10.53
N SER A 127 -1.41 19.65 -9.31
CA SER A 127 -2.22 20.27 -8.25
C SER A 127 -1.44 20.55 -6.97
N GLY A 128 -1.14 21.84 -6.76
CA GLY A 128 -0.71 22.38 -5.47
C GLY A 128 0.75 22.83 -5.37
N ARG A 129 1.04 23.82 -4.52
CA ARG A 129 2.40 24.29 -4.17
C ARG A 129 3.20 23.14 -3.56
N ILE A 130 4.09 22.56 -4.32
CA ILE A 130 4.99 21.49 -3.88
C ILE A 130 6.38 22.12 -3.75
N ASN A 131 7.09 21.77 -2.67
CA ASN A 131 8.52 22.06 -2.54
C ASN A 131 9.24 21.50 -3.79
N PRO A 132 10.00 22.31 -4.55
CA PRO A 132 10.60 21.92 -5.83
C PRO A 132 11.47 20.67 -5.77
N ASP A 133 12.12 20.39 -4.62
CA ASP A 133 12.98 19.21 -4.47
C ASP A 133 12.18 17.94 -4.21
N LEU A 134 11.06 18.04 -3.47
CA LEU A 134 10.11 16.94 -3.31
C LEU A 134 9.36 16.66 -4.62
N SER A 135 9.01 17.71 -5.40
CA SER A 135 8.33 17.54 -6.67
C SER A 135 9.20 16.86 -7.72
N LYS A 136 10.51 17.11 -7.73
CA LYS A 136 11.44 16.43 -8.64
C LYS A 136 11.64 14.95 -8.30
N ALA A 137 11.70 14.62 -7.02
CA ALA A 137 11.78 13.22 -6.57
C ALA A 137 10.47 12.46 -6.88
N ILE A 138 9.33 13.05 -6.56
CA ILE A 138 8.00 12.48 -6.83
C ILE A 138 7.72 12.41 -8.34
N ALA A 139 7.99 13.48 -9.11
CA ALA A 139 7.76 13.50 -10.54
C ALA A 139 8.63 12.49 -11.31
N ARG A 140 9.84 12.18 -10.86
CA ARG A 140 10.67 11.12 -11.44
C ARG A 140 10.08 9.72 -11.22
N HIS A 141 9.25 9.53 -10.20
CA HIS A 141 8.64 8.25 -9.83
C HIS A 141 7.17 8.14 -10.26
N GLU A 142 6.41 9.25 -10.30
CA GLU A 142 5.02 9.26 -10.79
C GLU A 142 4.89 9.03 -12.31
N ILE A 143 5.93 9.34 -13.09
CA ILE A 143 6.02 9.00 -14.53
C ILE A 143 6.25 7.49 -14.72
N ALA A 144 6.58 6.75 -13.65
CA ALA A 144 7.06 5.40 -13.75
C ALA A 144 5.98 4.32 -13.60
N VAL A 145 4.90 4.52 -12.82
CA VAL A 145 3.92 3.46 -12.52
C VAL A 145 2.50 3.96 -12.75
N SER A 146 1.81 3.34 -13.71
CA SER A 146 0.39 3.58 -13.99
C SER A 146 -0.52 2.63 -13.20
N LEU A 147 -1.83 2.92 -13.19
CA LEU A 147 -2.82 1.97 -12.65
C LEU A 147 -2.78 0.63 -13.39
N ASN A 148 -2.56 0.62 -14.70
CA ASN A 148 -2.42 -0.61 -15.47
C ASN A 148 -1.22 -1.43 -15.00
N ASP A 149 -0.05 -0.81 -14.82
CA ASP A 149 1.15 -1.52 -14.34
C ASP A 149 0.90 -2.17 -12.97
N THR A 150 0.19 -1.47 -12.08
CA THR A 150 -0.20 -2.01 -10.76
C THR A 150 -1.14 -3.22 -10.89
N LEU A 151 -2.13 -3.13 -11.77
CA LEU A 151 -3.09 -4.21 -11.99
C LEU A 151 -2.46 -5.41 -12.70
N ASP A 152 -1.57 -5.17 -13.68
CA ASP A 152 -0.81 -6.21 -14.36
C ASP A 152 0.11 -6.96 -13.39
N ALA A 153 0.88 -6.23 -12.58
CA ALA A 153 1.72 -6.82 -11.55
C ALA A 153 0.90 -7.61 -10.52
N GLY A 154 -0.20 -7.02 -10.05
CA GLY A 154 -1.11 -7.67 -9.12
C GLY A 154 -1.69 -8.96 -9.68
N LYS A 155 -2.20 -8.93 -10.92
CA LYS A 155 -2.72 -10.12 -11.61
C LYS A 155 -1.65 -11.20 -11.77
N ALA A 156 -0.44 -10.81 -12.19
CA ALA A 156 0.65 -11.76 -12.42
C ALA A 156 1.09 -12.47 -11.13
N LEU A 157 1.09 -11.78 -9.99
CA LEU A 157 1.52 -12.34 -8.71
C LEU A 157 0.44 -13.18 -8.02
N LEU A 158 -0.84 -12.89 -8.26
CA LEU A 158 -1.94 -13.57 -7.59
C LEU A 158 -2.14 -14.99 -8.08
N ARG A 159 -2.35 -15.91 -7.14
CA ARG A 159 -2.90 -17.22 -7.45
C ARG A 159 -4.38 -17.11 -7.87
N PRO A 160 -4.95 -18.10 -8.57
CA PRO A 160 -6.39 -18.12 -8.87
C PRO A 160 -7.24 -17.87 -7.61
N GLY A 161 -8.19 -16.94 -7.70
CA GLY A 161 -9.03 -16.53 -6.57
C GLY A 161 -8.33 -15.68 -5.51
N GLY A 162 -7.07 -15.29 -5.72
CA GLY A 162 -6.35 -14.33 -4.89
C GLY A 162 -6.99 -12.92 -4.93
N ARG A 163 -6.56 -12.05 -4.03
CA ARG A 163 -7.16 -10.72 -3.82
C ARG A 163 -6.14 -9.61 -4.05
N LEU A 164 -6.56 -8.57 -4.75
CA LEU A 164 -5.79 -7.32 -4.86
C LEU A 164 -6.55 -6.21 -4.14
N ALA A 165 -5.89 -5.54 -3.19
CA ALA A 165 -6.41 -4.37 -2.50
C ALA A 165 -5.57 -3.14 -2.85
N LEU A 166 -6.24 -2.04 -3.17
CA LEU A 166 -5.59 -0.76 -3.45
C LEU A 166 -6.39 0.40 -2.87
N ILE A 167 -5.71 1.51 -2.62
CA ILE A 167 -6.32 2.79 -2.28
C ILE A 167 -6.08 3.77 -3.44
N TYR A 168 -7.11 4.53 -3.81
CA TYR A 168 -7.06 5.40 -4.98
C TYR A 168 -7.96 6.64 -4.83
N PRO A 169 -7.72 7.74 -5.56
CA PRO A 169 -8.60 8.90 -5.53
C PRO A 169 -10.04 8.53 -5.89
N ALA A 170 -11.01 8.94 -5.06
CA ALA A 170 -12.41 8.57 -5.22
C ALA A 170 -13.02 9.04 -6.54
N ASN A 171 -12.57 10.19 -7.08
CA ASN A 171 -13.01 10.72 -8.37
C ASN A 171 -12.56 9.87 -9.57
N ARG A 172 -11.64 8.93 -9.38
CA ARG A 172 -11.19 7.97 -10.41
C ARG A 172 -11.79 6.57 -10.25
N LEU A 173 -12.75 6.39 -9.36
CA LEU A 173 -13.32 5.08 -9.02
C LEU A 173 -13.89 4.35 -10.24
N THR A 174 -14.57 5.06 -11.15
CA THR A 174 -15.11 4.48 -12.39
C THR A 174 -14.00 3.90 -13.27
N GLU A 175 -12.88 4.64 -13.41
CA GLU A 175 -11.71 4.15 -14.15
C GLU A 175 -11.11 2.91 -13.48
N VAL A 176 -10.96 2.94 -12.16
CA VAL A 176 -10.42 1.80 -11.39
C VAL A 176 -11.27 0.56 -11.61
N PHE A 177 -12.58 0.64 -11.49
CA PHE A 177 -13.48 -0.51 -11.70
C PHE A 177 -13.40 -1.05 -13.13
N ALA A 178 -13.43 -0.17 -14.14
CA ALA A 178 -13.32 -0.58 -15.52
C ALA A 178 -12.00 -1.34 -15.77
N LYS A 179 -10.88 -0.78 -15.31
CA LYS A 179 -9.56 -1.39 -15.49
C LYS A 179 -9.39 -2.69 -14.68
N MET A 180 -9.88 -2.75 -13.44
CA MET A 180 -9.85 -3.99 -12.67
C MET A 180 -10.55 -5.12 -13.42
N ARG A 181 -11.74 -4.87 -13.99
CA ARG A 181 -12.49 -5.89 -14.74
C ARG A 181 -11.77 -6.31 -16.02
N THR A 182 -11.12 -5.40 -16.74
CA THR A 182 -10.30 -5.77 -17.93
C THR A 182 -9.09 -6.63 -17.57
N HIS A 183 -8.61 -6.54 -16.30
CA HIS A 183 -7.54 -7.40 -15.76
C HIS A 183 -8.06 -8.65 -15.04
N GLU A 184 -9.35 -9.03 -15.22
CA GLU A 184 -9.99 -10.17 -14.55
C GLU A 184 -10.02 -10.06 -13.01
N LEU A 185 -9.86 -8.87 -12.48
CA LEU A 185 -9.96 -8.56 -11.05
C LEU A 185 -11.36 -8.01 -10.76
N GLU A 186 -12.31 -8.87 -10.41
CA GLU A 186 -13.67 -8.43 -10.11
C GLU A 186 -13.73 -7.70 -8.76
N PRO A 187 -14.19 -6.43 -8.71
CA PRO A 187 -14.34 -5.67 -7.47
C PRO A 187 -15.30 -6.35 -6.50
N LYS A 188 -14.86 -6.57 -5.25
CA LYS A 188 -15.63 -7.30 -4.23
C LYS A 188 -15.96 -6.47 -3.00
N ARG A 189 -15.08 -5.52 -2.65
CA ARG A 189 -15.27 -4.65 -1.49
C ARG A 189 -14.85 -3.24 -1.86
N LEU A 190 -15.62 -2.28 -1.38
CA LEU A 190 -15.39 -0.85 -1.53
C LEU A 190 -15.58 -0.18 -0.17
N GLN A 191 -14.68 0.72 0.20
CA GLN A 191 -14.85 1.62 1.33
C GLN A 191 -14.40 3.02 0.93
N ILE A 192 -15.24 4.01 1.16
CA ILE A 192 -14.99 5.40 0.77
C ILE A 192 -14.50 6.19 1.98
N ILE A 193 -13.51 7.05 1.74
CA ILE A 193 -12.92 7.91 2.75
C ILE A 193 -13.28 9.37 2.44
N PHE A 194 -13.91 10.02 3.38
CA PHE A 194 -14.27 11.44 3.36
C PHE A 194 -13.38 12.22 4.32
N PRO A 195 -12.91 13.44 3.97
CA PRO A 195 -12.20 14.28 4.92
C PRO A 195 -13.04 14.60 6.15
N ASP A 196 -14.33 14.86 5.94
CA ASP A 196 -15.36 15.11 6.94
C ASP A 196 -16.75 14.80 6.35
N SER A 197 -17.81 15.00 7.14
CA SER A 197 -19.19 14.69 6.72
C SER A 197 -19.78 15.66 5.68
N ALA A 198 -19.16 16.82 5.46
CA ALA A 198 -19.64 17.87 4.54
C ALA A 198 -18.83 17.90 3.24
N SER A 199 -17.71 17.21 3.18
CA SER A 199 -16.81 17.18 2.03
C SER A 199 -17.16 16.08 1.03
N HIS A 200 -16.70 16.25 -0.22
CA HIS A 200 -16.71 15.15 -1.18
C HIS A 200 -15.72 14.05 -0.79
N ALA A 201 -16.00 12.82 -1.24
CA ALA A 201 -15.11 11.68 -1.07
C ALA A 201 -13.70 11.98 -1.63
N LYS A 202 -12.67 11.72 -0.84
CA LYS A 202 -11.27 11.97 -1.21
C LYS A 202 -10.61 10.72 -1.78
N LEU A 203 -10.74 9.61 -1.07
CA LEU A 203 -10.11 8.34 -1.42
C LEU A 203 -11.13 7.20 -1.38
N ALA A 204 -10.82 6.14 -2.09
CA ALA A 204 -11.54 4.88 -2.07
C ALA A 204 -10.57 3.73 -1.89
N MET A 205 -10.87 2.80 -1.01
CA MET A 205 -10.20 1.52 -0.87
C MET A 205 -11.03 0.46 -1.59
N ILE A 206 -10.39 -0.27 -2.50
CA ILE A 206 -11.03 -1.26 -3.34
C ILE A 206 -10.28 -2.58 -3.18
N GLU A 207 -11.02 -3.65 -2.95
CA GLU A 207 -10.50 -5.02 -3.00
C GLU A 207 -11.22 -5.78 -4.11
N GLY A 208 -10.43 -6.32 -5.05
CA GLY A 208 -10.91 -7.18 -6.12
C GLY A 208 -10.40 -8.61 -5.97
N ARG A 209 -11.09 -9.55 -6.59
CA ARG A 209 -10.71 -10.96 -6.61
C ARG A 209 -10.40 -11.40 -8.03
N LEU A 210 -9.25 -12.04 -8.22
CA LEU A 210 -8.86 -12.60 -9.51
C LEU A 210 -9.84 -13.70 -9.91
N GLN A 211 -10.43 -13.56 -11.11
CA GLN A 211 -11.47 -14.45 -11.66
C GLN A 211 -12.69 -14.61 -10.74
N GLY A 212 -13.00 -13.53 -10.00
CA GLY A 212 -14.15 -13.49 -9.09
C GLY A 212 -15.47 -13.40 -9.85
N LYS A 213 -16.54 -13.94 -9.26
CA LYS A 213 -17.92 -13.70 -9.74
C LYS A 213 -18.36 -12.29 -9.35
N SER A 214 -19.31 -11.69 -10.06
CA SER A 214 -19.87 -10.37 -9.75
C SER A 214 -20.44 -10.27 -8.32
N GLY A 215 -20.60 -9.05 -7.83
CA GLY A 215 -21.14 -8.76 -6.50
C GLY A 215 -20.19 -7.93 -5.63
N LEU A 216 -20.48 -6.64 -5.52
CA LEU A 216 -19.72 -5.66 -4.75
C LEU A 216 -20.37 -5.40 -3.39
N LYS A 217 -19.61 -5.49 -2.30
CA LYS A 217 -20.02 -5.06 -0.97
C LYS A 217 -19.44 -3.66 -0.70
N ILE A 218 -20.32 -2.69 -0.44
CA ILE A 218 -19.93 -1.35 -0.01
C ILE A 218 -19.96 -1.32 1.52
N LEU A 219 -18.83 -0.95 2.11
CA LEU A 219 -18.67 -0.85 3.55
C LEU A 219 -19.06 0.55 4.05
N PRO A 220 -19.38 0.71 5.35
CA PRO A 220 -19.60 2.03 5.93
C PRO A 220 -18.44 2.98 5.62
N PRO A 221 -18.70 4.26 5.33
CA PRO A 221 -17.67 5.24 5.04
C PRO A 221 -16.76 5.51 6.23
N ILE A 222 -15.54 5.97 5.95
CA ILE A 222 -14.62 6.48 6.95
C ILE A 222 -14.58 8.00 6.84
N PHE A 223 -14.60 8.69 7.99
CA PHE A 223 -14.44 10.14 8.09
C PHE A 223 -13.09 10.47 8.73
N GLY A 224 -12.38 11.46 8.16
CA GLY A 224 -11.05 11.86 8.61
C GLY A 224 -10.02 10.72 8.46
N GLN A 225 -9.31 10.45 9.54
CA GLN A 225 -8.29 9.40 9.60
C GLN A 225 -8.80 8.08 10.21
N GLY A 226 -10.11 7.96 10.42
CA GLY A 226 -10.69 6.79 11.07
C GLY A 226 -10.10 6.57 12.47
N ARG A 227 -9.79 5.33 12.84
CA ARG A 227 -9.17 5.01 14.14
C ARG A 227 -7.74 5.55 14.32
N PHE A 228 -7.11 6.07 13.28
CA PHE A 228 -5.75 6.63 13.31
C PHE A 228 -5.71 8.14 13.54
N SER A 229 -6.86 8.77 13.90
CA SER A 229 -6.96 10.22 14.10
C SER A 229 -6.16 10.77 15.29
N VAL A 230 -5.65 9.92 16.17
CA VAL A 230 -4.99 10.26 17.44
C VAL A 230 -3.55 9.75 17.50
N MET A 231 -2.93 9.51 16.35
CA MET A 231 -1.54 9.09 16.25
C MET A 231 -0.60 10.26 16.04
#